data_b67d1a82fba69f51d326b6f7b36bbee6
#
_entry.id   b67d1a82fba69f51d326b6f7b36bbee6
#
_cell.length_a   1.000
_cell.length_b   1.000
_cell.length_c   1.000
_cell.angle_alpha   90.00
_cell.angle_beta   90.00
_cell.angle_gamma   90.00
#
_symmetry.space_group_name_H-M   'P 1'
#
loop_
_entity.id
_entity.type
_entity.pdbx_description
1 polymer ?
#
loop_
_entity_poly.entity_id
_entity_poly.type
_entity_poly.pdbx_seq_one_letter_code
_entity_poly.pdbx_strand_id
1 'polypeptide(L)'
;MRGFFMTKQKIFKILLIILSALLGLLFIYSGYTKLFPIEPFEYTFVDLGIVNWTLAPFVARFMIGLEFFIGLMLFFNLYLKKFTIKLTVATLVVFTIYLLVMILREGNNGNCGCFGNAIAMTPFQAVINNIIMLAICFLIYRFHEGFVFGKLSFWLSVLFLLSSMTLPHVLNYVDLSYSEAYLNKPEDKFTLDLDTLYNNSTAPKTLSQGKHVLAFMSCSCMHCRVAAKKMRIMHEKNPAISFYFVLNGDSIKLKQFYADTKTQDFPYCTLKARPFIYLAGTNLPTIYLINNSVVEHWVNYMQLNQTEVENWIKEK
;
A
#
# COMPACT_ATOMS: atom_id res chain seq x y z
N MET A 1 -13.29 -22.34 50.51
CA MET A 1 -13.18 -22.64 49.07
C MET A 1 -13.92 -21.68 48.12
N ARG A 2 -15.12 -21.14 48.49
CA ARG A 2 -15.87 -20.19 47.62
C ARG A 2 -15.11 -18.88 47.29
N GLY A 3 -14.37 -18.29 48.23
CA GLY A 3 -13.65 -17.04 47.96
C GLY A 3 -12.49 -17.14 46.95
N PHE A 4 -11.79 -18.28 46.94
CA PHE A 4 -10.68 -18.53 46.02
C PHE A 4 -11.15 -18.74 44.55
N PHE A 5 -12.28 -19.37 44.35
CA PHE A 5 -12.91 -19.54 43.01
C PHE A 5 -13.43 -18.23 42.46
N MET A 6 -14.05 -17.37 43.29
CA MET A 6 -14.50 -16.05 42.87
C MET A 6 -13.33 -15.13 42.44
N THR A 7 -12.18 -15.25 43.06
CA THR A 7 -10.97 -14.48 42.71
C THR A 7 -10.43 -14.92 41.35
N LYS A 8 -10.35 -16.23 41.07
CA LYS A 8 -9.90 -16.79 39.78
C LYS A 8 -10.80 -16.35 38.61
N GLN A 9 -12.11 -16.38 38.77
CA GLN A 9 -13.06 -15.94 37.75
C GLN A 9 -12.96 -14.43 37.45
N LYS A 10 -12.74 -13.60 38.48
CA LYS A 10 -12.51 -12.16 38.29
C LYS A 10 -11.21 -11.89 37.54
N ILE A 11 -10.13 -12.55 37.92
CA ILE A 11 -8.83 -12.44 37.25
C ILE A 11 -8.95 -12.83 35.78
N PHE A 12 -9.64 -13.95 35.48
CA PHE A 12 -9.85 -14.42 34.12
C PHE A 12 -10.64 -13.41 33.28
N LYS A 13 -11.71 -12.80 33.83
CA LYS A 13 -12.46 -11.75 33.13
C LYS A 13 -11.62 -10.51 32.84
N ILE A 14 -10.81 -10.07 33.82
CA ILE A 14 -9.89 -8.94 33.62
C ILE A 14 -8.87 -9.25 32.51
N LEU A 15 -8.34 -10.46 32.50
CA LEU A 15 -7.42 -10.90 31.44
C LEU A 15 -8.06 -10.83 30.05
N LEU A 16 -9.33 -11.25 29.90
CA LEU A 16 -10.04 -11.16 28.63
C LEU A 16 -10.33 -9.73 28.20
N ILE A 17 -10.62 -8.82 29.14
CA ILE A 17 -10.78 -7.39 28.86
C ILE A 17 -9.47 -6.80 28.35
N ILE A 18 -8.36 -7.09 29.03
CA ILE A 18 -7.04 -6.63 28.60
C ILE A 18 -6.67 -7.22 27.23
N LEU A 19 -6.92 -8.49 27.01
CA LEU A 19 -6.63 -9.17 25.74
C LEU A 19 -7.43 -8.57 24.57
N SER A 20 -8.72 -8.23 24.81
CA SER A 20 -9.53 -7.52 23.83
C SER A 20 -8.98 -6.12 23.54
N ALA A 21 -8.59 -5.38 24.58
CA ALA A 21 -8.02 -4.05 24.42
C ALA A 21 -6.68 -4.08 23.66
N LEU A 22 -5.80 -5.05 23.95
CA LEU A 22 -4.55 -5.24 23.21
C LEU A 22 -4.79 -5.59 21.74
N LEU A 23 -5.76 -6.47 21.46
CA LEU A 23 -6.16 -6.77 20.09
C LEU A 23 -6.70 -5.51 19.39
N GLY A 24 -7.49 -4.69 20.10
CA GLY A 24 -7.97 -3.40 19.61
C GLY A 24 -6.85 -2.44 19.25
N LEU A 25 -5.85 -2.30 20.11
CA LEU A 25 -4.65 -1.49 19.85
C LEU A 25 -3.87 -1.99 18.62
N LEU A 26 -3.79 -3.30 18.42
CA LEU A 26 -3.14 -3.89 17.26
C LEU A 26 -3.86 -3.48 15.95
N PHE A 27 -5.19 -3.50 15.93
CA PHE A 27 -5.99 -3.03 14.79
C PHE A 27 -5.81 -1.52 14.54
N ILE A 28 -5.81 -0.70 15.59
CA ILE A 28 -5.55 0.75 15.47
C ILE A 28 -4.14 0.99 14.90
N TYR A 29 -3.14 0.28 15.41
CA TYR A 29 -1.77 0.39 14.91
C TYR A 29 -1.65 -0.07 13.45
N SER A 30 -2.32 -1.16 13.07
CA SER A 30 -2.39 -1.64 11.69
C SER A 30 -2.98 -0.57 10.75
N GLY A 31 -4.10 0.03 11.12
CA GLY A 31 -4.70 1.13 10.35
C GLY A 31 -3.79 2.36 10.26
N TYR A 32 -3.15 2.74 11.38
CA TYR A 32 -2.23 3.87 11.42
C TYR A 32 -1.03 3.70 10.47
N THR A 33 -0.40 2.53 10.47
CA THR A 33 0.78 2.25 9.64
C THR A 33 0.48 2.18 8.14
N LYS A 34 -0.79 1.96 7.76
CA LYS A 34 -1.26 2.01 6.37
C LYS A 34 -1.63 3.41 5.90
N LEU A 35 -1.82 4.36 6.82
CA LEU A 35 -2.12 5.75 6.45
C LEU A 35 -0.90 6.49 5.90
N PHE A 36 0.31 6.15 6.33
CA PHE A 36 1.51 6.93 6.05
C PHE A 36 2.68 6.04 5.60
N PRO A 37 2.87 5.89 4.25
CA PRO A 37 2.03 6.38 3.15
C PRO A 37 0.86 5.43 2.82
N ILE A 38 -0.25 5.96 2.31
CA ILE A 38 -1.46 5.18 1.99
C ILE A 38 -1.37 4.47 0.63
N GLU A 39 -0.62 4.99 -0.30
CA GLU A 39 -0.55 4.55 -1.68
C GLU A 39 -0.15 3.07 -1.84
N PRO A 40 0.84 2.53 -1.10
CA PRO A 40 1.16 1.11 -1.19
C PRO A 40 -0.03 0.20 -0.86
N PHE A 41 -0.90 0.65 0.04
CA PHE A 41 -2.09 -0.11 0.39
C PHE A 41 -3.19 0.01 -0.68
N GLU A 42 -3.34 1.16 -1.33
CA GLU A 42 -4.24 1.34 -2.47
C GLU A 42 -3.88 0.39 -3.62
N TYR A 43 -2.57 0.25 -3.92
CA TYR A 43 -2.12 -0.64 -5.01
C TYR A 43 -2.36 -2.10 -4.76
N THR A 44 -2.40 -2.53 -3.52
CA THR A 44 -2.73 -3.90 -3.16
C THR A 44 -4.05 -4.36 -3.81
N PHE A 45 -5.05 -3.50 -3.84
CA PHE A 45 -6.35 -3.81 -4.42
C PHE A 45 -6.35 -3.83 -5.94
N VAL A 46 -5.52 -2.99 -6.57
CA VAL A 46 -5.35 -2.97 -8.03
C VAL A 46 -4.54 -4.17 -8.50
N ASP A 47 -3.47 -4.53 -7.78
CA ASP A 47 -2.60 -5.67 -8.06
C ASP A 47 -3.38 -7.00 -8.03
N LEU A 48 -4.32 -7.11 -7.10
CA LEU A 48 -5.23 -8.25 -7.02
C LEU A 48 -6.29 -8.28 -8.12
N GLY A 49 -6.47 -7.19 -8.86
CA GLY A 49 -7.53 -7.04 -9.86
C GLY A 49 -8.94 -6.88 -9.25
N ILE A 50 -9.04 -6.54 -7.95
CA ILE A 50 -10.32 -6.37 -7.25
C ILE A 50 -11.00 -5.07 -7.69
N VAL A 51 -10.20 -3.99 -7.84
CA VAL A 51 -10.69 -2.66 -8.25
C VAL A 51 -9.73 -2.01 -9.24
N ASN A 52 -10.22 -1.02 -9.96
CA ASN A 52 -9.41 -0.16 -10.82
C ASN A 52 -8.72 0.96 -10.02
N TRP A 53 -7.84 1.71 -10.67
CA TRP A 53 -7.08 2.82 -10.09
C TRP A 53 -7.95 3.92 -9.49
N THR A 54 -9.14 4.17 -10.04
CA THR A 54 -10.06 5.21 -9.58
C THR A 54 -10.75 4.82 -8.27
N LEU A 55 -11.07 3.54 -8.09
CA LEU A 55 -11.77 3.04 -6.90
C LEU A 55 -10.84 2.66 -5.76
N ALA A 56 -9.58 2.30 -6.06
CA ALA A 56 -8.62 1.85 -5.07
C ALA A 56 -8.43 2.82 -3.89
N PRO A 57 -8.34 4.17 -4.09
CA PRO A 57 -8.24 5.12 -2.99
C PRO A 57 -9.41 5.06 -2.00
N PHE A 58 -10.63 4.88 -2.50
CA PHE A 58 -11.83 4.81 -1.65
C PHE A 58 -11.90 3.49 -0.87
N VAL A 59 -11.59 2.37 -1.54
CA VAL A 59 -11.55 1.05 -0.90
C VAL A 59 -10.48 0.99 0.18
N ALA A 60 -9.29 1.52 -0.06
CA ALA A 60 -8.22 1.57 0.93
C ALA A 60 -8.62 2.37 2.17
N ARG A 61 -9.20 3.56 1.99
CA ARG A 61 -9.66 4.40 3.11
C ARG A 61 -10.79 3.75 3.88
N PHE A 62 -11.72 3.11 3.20
CA PHE A 62 -12.77 2.33 3.84
C PHE A 62 -12.21 1.19 4.70
N MET A 63 -11.24 0.42 4.16
CA MET A 63 -10.63 -0.69 4.91
C MET A 63 -9.83 -0.22 6.12
N ILE A 64 -9.09 0.89 6.00
CA ILE A 64 -8.40 1.51 7.13
C ILE A 64 -9.40 2.02 8.17
N GLY A 65 -10.48 2.66 7.73
CA GLY A 65 -11.57 3.10 8.61
C GLY A 65 -12.21 1.93 9.36
N LEU A 66 -12.41 0.80 8.68
CA LEU A 66 -12.92 -0.43 9.29
C LEU A 66 -11.95 -0.98 10.35
N GLU A 67 -10.64 -0.97 10.11
CA GLU A 67 -9.63 -1.37 11.10
C GLU A 67 -9.68 -0.46 12.34
N PHE A 68 -9.75 0.86 12.17
CA PHE A 68 -9.90 1.79 13.30
C PHE A 68 -11.20 1.56 14.07
N PHE A 69 -12.31 1.37 13.36
CA PHE A 69 -13.60 1.09 14.00
C PHE A 69 -13.56 -0.20 14.83
N ILE A 70 -13.09 -1.29 14.25
CA ILE A 70 -12.90 -2.57 14.96
C ILE A 70 -11.99 -2.36 16.17
N GLY A 71 -10.86 -1.67 15.97
CA GLY A 71 -9.89 -1.39 17.01
C GLY A 71 -10.49 -0.65 18.21
N LEU A 72 -11.25 0.42 17.97
CA LEU A 72 -11.93 1.17 19.03
C LEU A 72 -13.01 0.32 19.73
N MET A 73 -13.82 -0.41 18.98
CA MET A 73 -14.85 -1.28 19.56
C MET A 73 -14.27 -2.37 20.46
N LEU A 74 -13.14 -3.00 20.04
CA LEU A 74 -12.42 -3.99 20.84
C LEU A 74 -11.75 -3.35 22.07
N PHE A 75 -11.11 -2.20 21.91
CA PHE A 75 -10.42 -1.50 22.98
C PHE A 75 -11.37 -1.12 24.12
N PHE A 76 -12.54 -0.59 23.79
CA PHE A 76 -13.57 -0.26 24.76
C PHE A 76 -14.48 -1.45 25.13
N ASN A 77 -14.21 -2.64 24.58
CA ASN A 77 -14.99 -3.86 24.85
C ASN A 77 -16.50 -3.71 24.56
N LEU A 78 -16.89 -2.92 23.55
CA LEU A 78 -18.28 -2.65 23.22
C LEU A 78 -18.87 -3.73 22.34
N TYR A 79 -20.08 -4.22 22.68
CA TYR A 79 -20.87 -5.19 21.90
C TYR A 79 -20.09 -6.42 21.42
N LEU A 80 -19.08 -6.90 22.18
CA LEU A 80 -18.12 -7.91 21.73
C LEU A 80 -18.80 -9.13 21.11
N LYS A 81 -19.66 -9.80 21.87
CA LYS A 81 -20.30 -11.03 21.42
C LYS A 81 -21.37 -10.80 20.34
N LYS A 82 -22.07 -9.65 20.40
CA LYS A 82 -23.17 -9.36 19.47
C LYS A 82 -22.69 -9.00 18.08
N PHE A 83 -21.67 -8.16 17.99
CA PHE A 83 -21.24 -7.53 16.74
C PHE A 83 -19.73 -7.52 16.53
N THR A 84 -18.95 -6.97 17.48
CA THR A 84 -17.54 -6.63 17.29
C THR A 84 -16.69 -7.83 16.93
N ILE A 85 -16.75 -8.93 17.69
CA ILE A 85 -15.96 -10.13 17.40
C ILE A 85 -16.34 -10.77 16.06
N LYS A 86 -17.62 -10.76 15.70
CA LYS A 86 -18.06 -11.30 14.40
C LYS A 86 -17.47 -10.49 13.25
N LEU A 87 -17.48 -9.16 13.35
CA LEU A 87 -16.91 -8.27 12.37
C LEU A 87 -15.38 -8.45 12.31
N THR A 88 -14.71 -8.54 13.46
CA THR A 88 -13.26 -8.81 13.55
C THR A 88 -12.90 -10.11 12.87
N VAL A 89 -13.61 -11.20 13.16
CA VAL A 89 -13.40 -12.52 12.54
C VAL A 89 -13.60 -12.44 11.03
N ALA A 90 -14.68 -11.80 10.56
CA ALA A 90 -14.94 -11.65 9.14
C ALA A 90 -13.77 -10.90 8.43
N THR A 91 -13.31 -9.81 9.03
CA THR A 91 -12.16 -9.03 8.48
C THR A 91 -10.87 -9.85 8.47
N LEU A 92 -10.56 -10.58 9.55
CA LEU A 92 -9.37 -11.44 9.61
C LEU A 92 -9.44 -12.59 8.60
N VAL A 93 -10.61 -13.17 8.37
CA VAL A 93 -10.81 -14.22 7.35
C VAL A 93 -10.57 -13.65 5.96
N VAL A 94 -11.13 -12.48 5.64
CA VAL A 94 -10.88 -11.81 4.34
C VAL A 94 -9.40 -11.53 4.13
N PHE A 95 -8.70 -10.98 5.13
CA PHE A 95 -7.26 -10.75 5.03
C PHE A 95 -6.46 -12.05 4.93
N THR A 96 -6.89 -13.12 5.61
CA THR A 96 -6.20 -14.41 5.49
C THR A 96 -6.36 -15.00 4.09
N ILE A 97 -7.56 -14.91 3.50
CA ILE A 97 -7.79 -15.33 2.10
C ILE A 97 -6.90 -14.53 1.16
N TYR A 98 -6.83 -13.21 1.33
CA TYR A 98 -5.92 -12.34 0.58
C TYR A 98 -4.47 -12.82 0.65
N LEU A 99 -3.95 -13.09 1.86
CA LEU A 99 -2.58 -13.55 2.07
C LEU A 99 -2.33 -14.92 1.42
N LEU A 100 -3.30 -15.83 1.49
CA LEU A 100 -3.19 -17.14 0.84
C LEU A 100 -3.14 -17.00 -0.70
N VAL A 101 -3.97 -16.13 -1.27
CA VAL A 101 -3.92 -15.83 -2.72
C VAL A 101 -2.57 -15.23 -3.10
N MET A 102 -2.03 -14.32 -2.29
CA MET A 102 -0.70 -13.75 -2.48
C MET A 102 0.40 -14.82 -2.45
N ILE A 103 0.35 -15.74 -1.48
CA ILE A 103 1.32 -16.86 -1.39
C ILE A 103 1.23 -17.75 -2.64
N LEU A 104 0.02 -18.04 -3.13
CA LEU A 104 -0.17 -18.91 -4.30
C LEU A 104 0.30 -18.26 -5.59
N ARG A 105 0.14 -16.93 -5.75
CA ARG A 105 0.55 -16.19 -6.96
C ARG A 105 2.03 -15.86 -6.98
N GLU A 106 2.58 -15.48 -5.84
CA GLU A 106 3.86 -14.80 -5.75
C GLU A 106 4.88 -15.49 -4.84
N GLY A 107 4.45 -16.57 -4.17
CA GLY A 107 5.25 -17.25 -3.16
C GLY A 107 5.33 -16.48 -1.84
N ASN A 108 6.15 -16.99 -0.91
CA ASN A 108 6.31 -16.40 0.42
C ASN A 108 7.42 -15.34 0.46
N ASN A 109 7.48 -14.45 -0.53
CA ASN A 109 8.53 -13.44 -0.66
C ASN A 109 7.95 -12.01 -0.55
N GLY A 110 8.78 -11.09 -0.03
CA GLY A 110 8.42 -9.68 0.09
C GLY A 110 7.64 -9.34 1.35
N ASN A 111 7.15 -8.10 1.42
CA ASN A 111 6.34 -7.59 2.53
C ASN A 111 4.86 -7.70 2.19
N CYS A 112 4.07 -8.35 3.06
CA CYS A 112 2.62 -8.50 2.87
C CYS A 112 1.83 -7.18 2.95
N GLY A 113 2.45 -6.10 3.45
CA GLY A 113 1.78 -4.80 3.64
C GLY A 113 0.75 -4.75 4.77
N CYS A 114 0.60 -5.82 5.56
CA CYS A 114 -0.41 -5.90 6.63
C CYS A 114 -0.23 -4.82 7.71
N PHE A 115 1.00 -4.42 7.98
CA PHE A 115 1.36 -3.29 8.84
C PHE A 115 2.07 -2.19 8.04
N GLY A 116 1.59 -1.93 6.83
CA GLY A 116 2.22 -0.98 5.92
C GLY A 116 3.71 -1.27 5.74
N ASN A 117 4.54 -0.23 5.85
CA ASN A 117 6.00 -0.37 5.80
C ASN A 117 6.68 -0.33 7.16
N ALA A 118 5.92 -0.18 8.24
CA ALA A 118 6.47 -0.08 9.60
C ALA A 118 7.05 -1.42 10.08
N ILE A 119 6.40 -2.54 9.71
CA ILE A 119 6.87 -3.89 10.05
C ILE A 119 6.88 -4.71 8.77
N ALA A 120 8.08 -5.02 8.28
CA ALA A 120 8.24 -5.94 7.15
C ALA A 120 7.93 -7.37 7.62
N MET A 121 6.92 -7.97 7.01
CA MET A 121 6.45 -9.31 7.36
C MET A 121 6.16 -10.10 6.10
N THR A 122 6.61 -11.36 6.06
CA THR A 122 6.26 -12.24 4.94
C THR A 122 4.78 -12.60 4.98
N PRO A 123 4.15 -12.93 3.84
CA PRO A 123 2.76 -13.35 3.81
C PRO A 123 2.45 -14.52 4.75
N PHE A 124 3.36 -15.50 4.87
CA PHE A 124 3.18 -16.64 5.77
C PHE A 124 3.21 -16.22 7.26
N GLN A 125 4.11 -15.31 7.65
CA GLN A 125 4.13 -14.76 9.01
C GLN A 125 2.83 -14.03 9.34
N ALA A 126 2.28 -13.29 8.39
CA ALA A 126 1.01 -12.60 8.56
C ALA A 126 -0.17 -13.58 8.71
N VAL A 127 -0.18 -14.71 7.98
CA VAL A 127 -1.17 -15.78 8.17
C VAL A 127 -1.11 -16.36 9.59
N ILE A 128 0.09 -16.64 10.10
CA ILE A 128 0.26 -17.14 11.48
C ILE A 128 -0.31 -16.11 12.48
N ASN A 129 0.01 -14.82 12.33
CA ASN A 129 -0.54 -13.77 13.19
C ASN A 129 -2.07 -13.72 13.13
N ASN A 130 -2.66 -13.82 11.95
CA ASN A 130 -4.11 -13.86 11.80
C ASN A 130 -4.73 -15.08 12.51
N ILE A 131 -4.10 -16.25 12.44
CA ILE A 131 -4.57 -17.45 13.16
C ILE A 131 -4.52 -17.22 14.67
N ILE A 132 -3.46 -16.62 15.20
CA ILE A 132 -3.36 -16.28 16.63
C ILE A 132 -4.47 -15.30 17.01
N MET A 133 -4.70 -14.26 16.22
CA MET A 133 -5.78 -13.29 16.47
C MET A 133 -7.17 -13.95 16.42
N LEU A 134 -7.41 -14.89 15.49
CA LEU A 134 -8.66 -15.66 15.42
C LEU A 134 -8.85 -16.54 16.67
N ALA A 135 -7.79 -17.17 17.18
CA ALA A 135 -7.85 -17.94 18.42
C ALA A 135 -8.19 -17.05 19.63
N ILE A 136 -7.61 -15.84 19.70
CA ILE A 136 -7.94 -14.83 20.70
C ILE A 136 -9.42 -14.41 20.59
N CYS A 137 -9.89 -14.13 19.38
CA CYS A 137 -11.30 -13.80 19.14
C CYS A 137 -12.24 -14.91 19.62
N PHE A 138 -11.91 -16.18 19.36
CA PHE A 138 -12.67 -17.31 19.84
C PHE A 138 -12.74 -17.39 21.37
N LEU A 139 -11.62 -17.18 22.07
CA LEU A 139 -11.58 -17.14 23.53
C LEU A 139 -12.44 -16.01 24.09
N ILE A 140 -12.33 -14.80 23.54
CA ILE A 140 -13.13 -13.65 23.95
C ILE A 140 -14.62 -13.94 23.70
N TYR A 141 -14.98 -14.40 22.50
CA TYR A 141 -16.37 -14.72 22.14
C TYR A 141 -17.00 -15.75 23.07
N ARG A 142 -16.22 -16.76 23.51
CA ARG A 142 -16.73 -17.85 24.36
C ARG A 142 -16.95 -17.41 25.81
N PHE A 143 -16.12 -16.50 26.33
CA PHE A 143 -16.05 -16.25 27.77
C PHE A 143 -16.32 -14.78 28.17
N HIS A 144 -16.41 -13.84 27.22
CA HIS A 144 -16.63 -12.43 27.52
C HIS A 144 -17.67 -11.81 26.58
N GLU A 145 -18.73 -11.23 27.16
CA GLU A 145 -19.84 -10.67 26.38
C GLU A 145 -19.59 -9.22 25.93
N GLY A 146 -18.63 -8.56 26.57
CA GLY A 146 -18.39 -7.13 26.43
C GLY A 146 -19.33 -6.26 27.25
N PHE A 147 -19.20 -4.95 27.04
CA PHE A 147 -20.01 -3.96 27.76
C PHE A 147 -21.14 -3.45 26.89
N VAL A 148 -22.31 -3.26 27.52
CA VAL A 148 -23.48 -2.66 26.89
C VAL A 148 -24.11 -1.70 27.91
N PHE A 149 -23.86 -0.42 27.74
CA PHE A 149 -24.37 0.65 28.61
C PHE A 149 -25.62 1.30 28.02
N GLY A 150 -26.56 0.49 27.48
CA GLY A 150 -27.81 0.97 26.90
C GLY A 150 -27.58 1.95 25.73
N LYS A 151 -28.27 3.09 25.77
CA LYS A 151 -28.19 4.13 24.72
C LYS A 151 -26.77 4.71 24.55
N LEU A 152 -25.99 4.78 25.63
CA LEU A 152 -24.61 5.32 25.58
C LEU A 152 -23.73 4.48 24.68
N SER A 153 -23.74 3.14 24.81
CA SER A 153 -22.95 2.27 23.95
C SER A 153 -23.33 2.40 22.46
N PHE A 154 -24.62 2.62 22.18
CA PHE A 154 -25.08 2.86 20.82
C PHE A 154 -24.45 4.15 20.24
N TRP A 155 -24.58 5.28 20.94
CA TRP A 155 -24.06 6.56 20.46
C TRP A 155 -22.54 6.58 20.38
N LEU A 156 -21.83 5.91 21.31
CA LEU A 156 -20.38 5.72 21.22
C LEU A 156 -20.00 4.91 19.98
N SER A 157 -20.74 3.83 19.67
CA SER A 157 -20.46 3.02 18.48
C SER A 157 -20.70 3.82 17.18
N VAL A 158 -21.74 4.65 17.14
CA VAL A 158 -22.00 5.55 16.00
C VAL A 158 -20.89 6.59 15.87
N LEU A 159 -20.48 7.21 16.98
CA LEU A 159 -19.35 8.16 16.99
C LEU A 159 -18.06 7.51 16.48
N PHE A 160 -17.73 6.31 16.97
CA PHE A 160 -16.54 5.57 16.52
C PHE A 160 -16.62 5.21 15.04
N LEU A 161 -17.79 4.80 14.55
CA LEU A 161 -17.98 4.50 13.14
C LEU A 161 -17.73 5.75 12.27
N LEU A 162 -18.39 6.86 12.59
CA LEU A 162 -18.26 8.09 11.83
C LEU A 162 -16.82 8.62 11.88
N SER A 163 -16.22 8.71 13.07
CA SER A 163 -14.85 9.20 13.20
C SER A 163 -13.82 8.29 12.49
N SER A 164 -13.97 6.98 12.59
CA SER A 164 -13.07 6.03 11.95
C SER A 164 -13.18 6.06 10.42
N MET A 165 -14.40 6.22 9.88
CA MET A 165 -14.60 6.30 8.43
C MET A 165 -14.15 7.64 7.84
N THR A 166 -14.31 8.75 8.57
CA THR A 166 -13.91 10.08 8.08
C THR A 166 -12.41 10.33 8.22
N LEU A 167 -11.75 9.79 9.27
CA LEU A 167 -10.35 10.06 9.57
C LEU A 167 -9.39 9.77 8.40
N PRO A 168 -9.44 8.62 7.71
CA PRO A 168 -8.57 8.34 6.57
C PRO A 168 -8.76 9.31 5.40
N HIS A 169 -9.99 9.81 5.18
CA HIS A 169 -10.29 10.77 4.11
C HIS A 169 -9.81 12.18 4.44
N VAL A 170 -9.83 12.57 5.72
CA VAL A 170 -9.34 13.88 6.17
C VAL A 170 -7.81 13.93 6.17
N LEU A 171 -7.16 12.85 6.62
CA LEU A 171 -5.69 12.78 6.70
C LEU A 171 -5.02 12.54 5.35
N ASN A 172 -5.70 11.84 4.45
CA ASN A 172 -5.23 11.56 3.09
C ASN A 172 -6.35 11.91 2.12
N TYR A 173 -6.44 13.17 1.77
CA TYR A 173 -7.44 13.66 0.82
C TYR A 173 -7.28 12.96 -0.54
N VAL A 174 -8.39 12.47 -1.10
CA VAL A 174 -8.40 11.98 -2.48
C VAL A 174 -8.56 13.18 -3.38
N ASP A 175 -7.47 13.65 -3.93
CA ASP A 175 -7.51 14.75 -4.88
C ASP A 175 -7.99 14.23 -6.24
N LEU A 176 -9.27 14.39 -6.51
CA LEU A 176 -9.86 14.06 -7.81
C LEU A 176 -9.52 15.12 -8.87
N SER A 177 -9.16 16.34 -8.45
CA SER A 177 -8.65 17.39 -9.34
C SER A 177 -7.19 17.15 -9.73
N TYR A 178 -6.58 16.12 -9.13
CA TYR A 178 -5.20 15.72 -9.40
C TYR A 178 -4.95 15.43 -10.88
N SER A 179 -5.96 14.96 -11.61
CA SER A 179 -5.91 14.82 -13.06
C SER A 179 -5.83 16.18 -13.77
N GLU A 180 -6.45 17.24 -13.21
CA GLU A 180 -6.49 18.58 -13.83
C GLU A 180 -5.30 19.46 -13.44
N ALA A 181 -4.88 19.45 -12.17
CA ALA A 181 -3.74 20.25 -11.70
C ALA A 181 -2.40 19.81 -12.31
N TYR A 182 -2.30 18.52 -12.67
CA TYR A 182 -1.13 17.99 -13.35
C TYR A 182 -1.24 17.98 -14.88
N LEU A 183 -2.37 18.38 -15.43
CA LEU A 183 -2.52 18.70 -16.85
C LEU A 183 -1.84 20.03 -17.21
N ASN A 184 -1.54 20.89 -16.26
CA ASN A 184 -0.61 22.01 -16.42
C ASN A 184 0.85 21.51 -16.48
N LYS A 185 1.12 20.63 -17.45
CA LYS A 185 2.47 20.22 -17.85
C LYS A 185 3.20 21.45 -18.38
N PRO A 186 4.52 21.56 -18.23
CA PRO A 186 5.25 22.44 -19.11
C PRO A 186 4.87 22.07 -20.55
N GLU A 187 4.25 23.00 -21.26
CA GLU A 187 3.77 22.80 -22.63
C GLU A 187 4.92 22.53 -23.61
N ASP A 188 6.15 22.75 -23.19
CA ASP A 188 7.31 22.64 -24.04
C ASP A 188 7.93 21.24 -23.97
N LYS A 189 7.84 20.53 -25.09
CA LYS A 189 8.63 19.34 -25.35
C LYS A 189 10.12 19.75 -25.32
N PHE A 190 10.92 18.97 -24.61
CA PHE A 190 12.38 19.22 -24.56
C PHE A 190 13.16 17.97 -24.93
N THR A 191 14.36 18.15 -25.46
CA THR A 191 15.27 17.05 -25.74
C THR A 191 15.98 16.63 -24.46
N LEU A 192 15.85 15.36 -24.07
CA LEU A 192 16.54 14.81 -22.92
C LEU A 192 18.03 14.61 -23.27
N ASP A 193 18.93 15.07 -22.41
CA ASP A 193 20.36 14.85 -22.55
C ASP A 193 20.75 13.39 -22.26
N LEU A 194 20.48 12.53 -23.25
CA LEU A 194 20.82 11.11 -23.15
C LEU A 194 22.34 10.87 -23.21
N ASP A 195 23.14 11.83 -23.71
CA ASP A 195 24.59 11.69 -23.70
C ASP A 195 25.13 11.67 -22.27
N THR A 196 24.58 12.51 -21.39
CA THR A 196 24.89 12.44 -19.95
C THR A 196 24.53 11.09 -19.36
N LEU A 197 23.41 10.47 -19.76
CA LEU A 197 23.03 9.12 -19.32
C LEU A 197 24.03 8.06 -19.81
N TYR A 198 24.34 8.06 -21.11
CA TYR A 198 25.24 7.07 -21.73
C TYR A 198 26.67 7.15 -21.21
N ASN A 199 27.18 8.35 -20.99
CA ASN A 199 28.58 8.56 -20.51
C ASN A 199 28.75 8.17 -19.04
N ASN A 200 27.68 8.10 -18.26
CA ASN A 200 27.73 7.84 -16.81
C ASN A 200 27.01 6.54 -16.38
N SER A 201 26.52 5.74 -17.32
CA SER A 201 25.82 4.49 -17.05
C SER A 201 25.98 3.45 -18.15
N THR A 202 25.40 2.28 -17.94
CA THR A 202 25.33 1.19 -18.95
C THR A 202 24.06 1.25 -19.81
N ALA A 203 23.43 2.42 -19.91
CA ALA A 203 22.20 2.57 -20.70
C ALA A 203 22.45 2.30 -22.19
N PRO A 204 21.56 1.55 -22.87
CA PRO A 204 21.73 1.26 -24.30
C PRO A 204 21.39 2.48 -25.16
N LYS A 205 22.16 2.71 -26.19
CA LYS A 205 21.95 3.81 -27.14
C LYS A 205 20.63 3.72 -27.91
N THR A 206 19.97 2.55 -27.89
CA THR A 206 18.65 2.35 -28.49
C THR A 206 17.54 3.19 -27.85
N LEU A 207 17.75 3.72 -26.62
CA LEU A 207 16.82 4.63 -25.98
C LEU A 207 16.63 5.96 -26.73
N SER A 208 17.55 6.32 -27.60
CA SER A 208 17.42 7.51 -28.46
C SER A 208 16.47 7.30 -29.66
N GLN A 209 15.97 6.08 -29.88
CA GLN A 209 15.14 5.73 -31.01
C GLN A 209 13.79 5.17 -30.59
N GLY A 210 12.71 5.73 -31.14
CA GLY A 210 11.34 5.28 -30.83
C GLY A 210 10.81 5.76 -29.50
N LYS A 211 9.71 5.15 -29.08
CA LYS A 211 8.96 5.53 -27.86
C LYS A 211 9.35 4.66 -26.67
N HIS A 212 9.75 5.28 -25.57
CA HIS A 212 10.13 4.63 -24.32
C HIS A 212 9.55 5.37 -23.12
N VAL A 213 9.17 4.64 -22.10
CA VAL A 213 8.85 5.18 -20.76
C VAL A 213 10.10 5.06 -19.88
N LEU A 214 10.78 6.17 -19.69
CA LEU A 214 12.06 6.25 -18.96
C LEU A 214 11.79 6.73 -17.53
N ALA A 215 12.05 5.89 -16.54
CA ALA A 215 11.72 6.17 -15.15
C ALA A 215 12.97 6.35 -14.29
N PHE A 216 13.19 7.57 -13.79
CA PHE A 216 14.24 7.90 -12.84
C PHE A 216 13.74 7.68 -11.42
N MET A 217 14.37 6.75 -10.71
CA MET A 217 13.93 6.31 -9.39
C MET A 217 15.08 6.13 -8.42
N SER A 218 14.85 6.49 -7.14
CA SER A 218 15.76 6.14 -6.05
C SER A 218 15.30 4.85 -5.37
N CYS A 219 16.24 3.91 -5.16
CA CYS A 219 15.93 2.64 -4.48
C CYS A 219 15.49 2.81 -3.03
N SER A 220 15.75 3.97 -2.41
CA SER A 220 15.30 4.30 -1.05
C SER A 220 13.98 5.04 -1.01
N CYS A 221 13.47 5.50 -2.14
CA CYS A 221 12.27 6.30 -2.24
C CYS A 221 11.02 5.40 -2.26
N MET A 222 10.08 5.68 -1.37
CA MET A 222 8.83 4.95 -1.27
C MET A 222 7.96 5.12 -2.53
N HIS A 223 7.77 6.35 -2.98
CA HIS A 223 6.99 6.66 -4.17
C HIS A 223 7.57 6.03 -5.44
N CYS A 224 8.89 5.85 -5.49
CA CYS A 224 9.56 5.15 -6.58
C CYS A 224 9.23 3.65 -6.61
N ARG A 225 9.16 3.00 -5.43
CA ARG A 225 8.73 1.59 -5.34
C ARG A 225 7.30 1.41 -5.80
N VAL A 226 6.48 2.38 -5.46
CA VAL A 226 5.09 2.45 -5.90
C VAL A 226 5.00 2.56 -7.43
N ALA A 227 5.73 3.52 -8.03
CA ALA A 227 5.78 3.67 -9.47
C ALA A 227 6.25 2.39 -10.19
N ALA A 228 7.29 1.74 -9.65
CA ALA A 228 7.81 0.50 -10.22
C ALA A 228 6.77 -0.63 -10.20
N LYS A 229 6.04 -0.81 -9.08
CA LYS A 229 4.93 -1.78 -8.99
C LYS A 229 3.84 -1.47 -10.02
N LYS A 230 3.48 -0.20 -10.18
CA LYS A 230 2.49 0.25 -11.16
C LYS A 230 2.92 -0.07 -12.58
N MET A 231 4.19 0.20 -12.93
CA MET A 231 4.74 -0.13 -14.25
C MET A 231 4.76 -1.64 -14.49
N ARG A 232 5.06 -2.45 -13.46
CA ARG A 232 4.98 -3.91 -13.56
C ARG A 232 3.58 -4.36 -13.96
N ILE A 233 2.54 -3.91 -13.26
CA ILE A 233 1.15 -4.24 -13.57
C ILE A 233 0.75 -3.77 -14.98
N MET A 234 1.19 -2.57 -15.37
CA MET A 234 0.95 -2.05 -16.72
C MET A 234 1.61 -2.92 -17.79
N HIS A 235 2.86 -3.36 -17.56
CA HIS A 235 3.60 -4.24 -18.48
C HIS A 235 2.98 -5.63 -18.56
N GLU A 236 2.52 -6.20 -17.44
CA GLU A 236 1.82 -7.49 -17.43
C GLU A 236 0.52 -7.45 -18.26
N LYS A 237 -0.18 -6.32 -18.25
CA LYS A 237 -1.39 -6.11 -19.07
C LYS A 237 -1.08 -5.81 -20.53
N ASN A 238 0.01 -5.10 -20.80
CA ASN A 238 0.43 -4.73 -22.14
C ASN A 238 1.97 -4.76 -22.25
N PRO A 239 2.54 -5.91 -22.65
CA PRO A 239 4.00 -6.06 -22.80
C PRO A 239 4.63 -5.18 -23.88
N ALA A 240 3.83 -4.57 -24.76
CA ALA A 240 4.33 -3.65 -25.79
C ALA A 240 4.84 -2.31 -25.23
N ILE A 241 4.51 -1.98 -23.97
CA ILE A 241 5.02 -0.77 -23.31
C ILE A 241 6.48 -0.97 -22.98
N SER A 242 7.37 -0.19 -23.61
CA SER A 242 8.81 -0.22 -23.38
C SER A 242 9.18 0.62 -22.15
N PHE A 243 9.26 -0.01 -20.98
CA PHE A 243 9.75 0.61 -19.77
C PHE A 243 11.27 0.45 -19.66
N TYR A 244 11.95 1.51 -19.20
CA TYR A 244 13.36 1.48 -18.86
C TYR A 244 13.61 2.21 -17.53
N PHE A 245 14.33 1.59 -16.61
CA PHE A 245 14.58 2.15 -15.27
C PHE A 245 15.99 2.74 -15.16
N VAL A 246 16.08 3.97 -14.68
CA VAL A 246 17.33 4.61 -14.27
C VAL A 246 17.33 4.69 -12.75
N LEU A 247 18.11 3.83 -12.11
CA LEU A 247 18.05 3.61 -10.67
C LEU A 247 19.22 4.28 -9.94
N ASN A 248 18.90 5.01 -8.87
CA ASN A 248 19.89 5.54 -7.95
C ASN A 248 19.86 4.76 -6.63
N GLY A 249 20.93 4.01 -6.37
CA GLY A 249 21.07 3.19 -5.17
C GLY A 249 22.36 2.37 -5.20
N ASP A 250 22.72 1.81 -4.06
CA ASP A 250 23.78 0.80 -3.95
C ASP A 250 23.23 -0.61 -4.18
N SER A 251 24.11 -1.60 -4.24
CA SER A 251 23.74 -2.99 -4.54
C SER A 251 22.76 -3.60 -3.51
N ILE A 252 22.85 -3.18 -2.23
CA ILE A 252 21.98 -3.68 -1.16
C ILE A 252 20.59 -3.11 -1.34
N LYS A 253 20.47 -1.80 -1.55
CA LYS A 253 19.22 -1.11 -1.79
C LYS A 253 18.54 -1.56 -3.07
N LEU A 254 19.33 -1.87 -4.11
CA LEU A 254 18.82 -2.40 -5.36
C LEU A 254 18.18 -3.78 -5.19
N LYS A 255 18.83 -4.69 -4.45
CA LYS A 255 18.27 -6.00 -4.12
C LYS A 255 16.94 -5.86 -3.35
N GLN A 256 16.90 -4.97 -2.38
CA GLN A 256 15.69 -4.70 -1.60
C GLN A 256 14.58 -4.07 -2.46
N PHE A 257 14.94 -3.13 -3.35
CA PHE A 257 14.00 -2.52 -4.28
C PHE A 257 13.33 -3.59 -5.17
N TYR A 258 14.09 -4.51 -5.75
CA TYR A 258 13.54 -5.59 -6.57
C TYR A 258 12.72 -6.61 -5.77
N ALA A 259 13.14 -6.94 -4.56
CA ALA A 259 12.36 -7.81 -3.68
C ALA A 259 10.98 -7.22 -3.38
N ASP A 260 10.92 -5.88 -3.17
CA ASP A 260 9.68 -5.17 -2.84
C ASP A 260 8.79 -4.91 -4.07
N THR A 261 9.38 -4.69 -5.24
CA THR A 261 8.65 -4.25 -6.45
C THR A 261 8.41 -5.35 -7.46
N LYS A 262 9.23 -6.44 -7.40
CA LYS A 262 9.22 -7.58 -8.35
C LYS A 262 9.43 -7.14 -9.80
N THR A 263 10.38 -6.22 -9.99
CA THR A 263 10.71 -5.64 -11.30
C THR A 263 12.14 -6.00 -11.75
N GLN A 264 12.68 -7.14 -11.29
CA GLN A 264 14.02 -7.60 -11.64
C GLN A 264 14.21 -7.86 -13.15
N ASP A 265 13.12 -8.16 -13.87
CA ASP A 265 13.15 -8.47 -15.30
C ASP A 265 13.06 -7.22 -16.19
N PHE A 266 12.86 -6.04 -15.57
CA PHE A 266 12.83 -4.78 -16.31
C PHE A 266 14.24 -4.34 -16.70
N PRO A 267 14.42 -3.85 -17.94
CA PRO A 267 15.70 -3.28 -18.35
C PRO A 267 16.02 -2.04 -17.53
N TYR A 268 17.25 -1.96 -17.04
CA TYR A 268 17.68 -0.85 -16.21
C TYR A 268 19.16 -0.51 -16.36
N CYS A 269 19.50 0.69 -15.89
CA CYS A 269 20.87 1.06 -15.55
C CYS A 269 20.91 1.72 -14.18
N THR A 270 22.10 1.78 -13.60
CA THR A 270 22.35 2.57 -12.38
C THR A 270 23.03 3.89 -12.75
N LEU A 271 22.49 4.98 -12.19
CA LEU A 271 23.06 6.31 -12.34
C LEU A 271 23.13 6.97 -10.98
N LYS A 272 24.30 7.53 -10.61
CA LYS A 272 24.54 8.07 -9.27
C LYS A 272 24.90 9.56 -9.31
N ALA A 273 24.73 10.19 -8.14
CA ALA A 273 25.19 11.55 -7.85
C ALA A 273 24.64 12.64 -8.79
N ARG A 274 25.50 13.58 -9.20
CA ARG A 274 25.10 14.75 -9.99
C ARG A 274 24.42 14.44 -11.33
N PRO A 275 24.90 13.49 -12.15
CA PRO A 275 24.23 13.14 -13.40
C PRO A 275 22.77 12.67 -13.19
N PHE A 276 22.51 11.91 -12.12
CA PHE A 276 21.16 11.48 -11.80
C PHE A 276 20.25 12.67 -11.47
N ILE A 277 20.69 13.58 -10.59
CA ILE A 277 19.90 14.76 -10.18
C ILE A 277 19.71 15.69 -11.37
N TYR A 278 20.70 15.84 -12.24
CA TYR A 278 20.60 16.67 -13.44
C TYR A 278 19.50 16.18 -14.38
N LEU A 279 19.40 14.88 -14.62
CA LEU A 279 18.39 14.30 -15.51
C LEU A 279 17.03 14.12 -14.86
N ALA A 280 17.00 13.73 -13.60
CA ALA A 280 15.77 13.39 -12.87
C ALA A 280 15.10 14.58 -12.19
N GLY A 281 15.85 15.63 -11.87
CA GLY A 281 15.41 16.66 -10.95
C GLY A 281 15.40 16.18 -9.49
N THR A 282 14.74 16.94 -8.62
CA THR A 282 14.69 16.70 -7.18
C THR A 282 13.47 15.90 -6.73
N ASN A 283 12.40 15.89 -7.54
CA ASN A 283 11.11 15.27 -7.20
C ASN A 283 11.03 13.86 -7.83
N LEU A 284 11.18 12.83 -7.03
CA LEU A 284 11.19 11.45 -7.49
C LEU A 284 9.89 10.70 -7.12
N PRO A 285 9.44 9.79 -7.98
CA PRO A 285 9.99 9.38 -9.28
C PRO A 285 9.69 10.41 -10.37
N THR A 286 10.63 10.60 -11.29
CA THR A 286 10.45 11.34 -12.52
C THR A 286 10.30 10.36 -13.67
N ILE A 287 9.19 10.43 -14.39
CA ILE A 287 8.86 9.48 -15.46
C ILE A 287 8.66 10.27 -16.74
N TYR A 288 9.53 10.04 -17.71
CA TYR A 288 9.48 10.66 -19.02
C TYR A 288 8.92 9.68 -20.06
N LEU A 289 7.96 10.15 -20.83
CA LEU A 289 7.52 9.50 -22.05
C LEU A 289 8.32 10.14 -23.19
N ILE A 290 9.32 9.44 -23.68
CA ILE A 290 10.25 9.96 -24.68
C ILE A 290 9.97 9.34 -26.06
N ASN A 291 10.11 10.14 -27.09
CA ASN A 291 10.06 9.74 -28.47
C ASN A 291 11.27 10.31 -29.22
N ASN A 292 12.17 9.45 -29.68
CA ASN A 292 13.40 9.89 -30.35
C ASN A 292 14.19 10.94 -29.53
N SER A 293 14.43 10.66 -28.25
CA SER A 293 15.09 11.53 -27.26
C SER A 293 14.32 12.77 -26.82
N VAL A 294 13.16 13.06 -27.43
CA VAL A 294 12.30 14.18 -27.03
C VAL A 294 11.34 13.73 -25.95
N VAL A 295 11.32 14.43 -24.82
CA VAL A 295 10.31 14.24 -23.78
C VAL A 295 9.01 14.86 -24.28
N GLU A 296 8.05 14.03 -24.58
CA GLU A 296 6.71 14.46 -24.99
C GLU A 296 5.79 14.63 -23.81
N HIS A 297 5.97 13.78 -22.78
CA HIS A 297 5.23 13.87 -21.53
C HIS A 297 6.14 13.59 -20.32
N TRP A 298 5.90 14.34 -19.27
CA TRP A 298 6.50 14.14 -17.96
C TRP A 298 5.40 13.88 -16.95
N VAL A 299 5.53 12.76 -16.21
CA VAL A 299 4.55 12.33 -15.21
C VAL A 299 5.24 11.89 -13.93
N ASN A 300 4.55 11.97 -12.82
CA ASN A 300 4.97 11.34 -11.57
C ASN A 300 4.22 10.02 -11.35
N TYR A 301 4.46 9.34 -10.22
CA TYR A 301 3.85 8.04 -9.91
C TYR A 301 2.32 8.07 -9.83
N MET A 302 1.72 9.20 -9.48
CA MET A 302 0.27 9.34 -9.41
C MET A 302 -0.36 9.55 -10.79
N GLN A 303 0.28 10.36 -11.61
CA GLN A 303 -0.17 10.70 -12.97
C GLN A 303 0.01 9.55 -13.97
N LEU A 304 0.95 8.64 -13.70
CA LEU A 304 1.20 7.51 -14.57
C LEU A 304 -0.09 6.69 -14.74
N ASN A 305 -0.68 6.74 -15.93
CA ASN A 305 -1.95 6.10 -16.27
C ASN A 305 -1.77 5.16 -17.46
N GLN A 306 -2.25 3.92 -17.34
CA GLN A 306 -2.10 2.91 -18.38
C GLN A 306 -2.75 3.36 -19.69
N THR A 307 -3.99 3.84 -19.66
CA THR A 307 -4.72 4.27 -20.85
C THR A 307 -4.03 5.41 -21.59
N GLU A 308 -3.49 6.39 -20.83
CA GLU A 308 -2.75 7.50 -21.41
C GLU A 308 -1.44 7.04 -22.07
N VAL A 309 -0.68 6.16 -21.41
CA VAL A 309 0.55 5.60 -21.98
C VAL A 309 0.25 4.77 -23.22
N GLU A 310 -0.80 3.95 -23.20
CA GLU A 310 -1.21 3.14 -24.36
C GLU A 310 -1.68 4.00 -25.54
N ASN A 311 -2.41 5.08 -25.27
CA ASN A 311 -2.84 6.02 -26.31
C ASN A 311 -1.62 6.75 -26.90
N TRP A 312 -0.72 7.22 -26.04
CA TRP A 312 0.52 7.85 -26.49
C TRP A 312 1.39 6.92 -27.35
N ILE A 313 1.48 5.62 -27.02
CA ILE A 313 2.23 4.66 -27.84
C ILE A 313 1.59 4.51 -29.23
N LYS A 314 0.26 4.55 -29.32
CA LYS A 314 -0.50 4.39 -30.59
C LYS A 314 -0.49 5.65 -31.46
N GLU A 315 -0.27 6.81 -30.90
CA GLU A 315 -0.09 8.05 -31.67
C GLU A 315 1.10 7.91 -32.62
N LYS A 316 0.92 8.32 -33.88
CA LYS A 316 1.98 8.23 -34.91
C LYS A 316 2.93 9.41 -34.84
#